data_974069fc6b29bfe848c1cd31dfe7545b
#
_entry.id   974069fc6b29bfe848c1cd31dfe7545b
#
_cell.length_a   1.000
_cell.length_b   1.000
_cell.length_c   1.000
_cell.angle_alpha   90.00
_cell.angle_beta   90.00
_cell.angle_gamma   90.00
#
_symmetry.space_group_name_H-M   'P 1'
#
loop_
_entity.id
_entity.type
_entity.pdbx_description
1 polymer ?
#
loop_
_entity_poly.entity_id
_entity_poly.type
_entity_poly.pdbx_seq_one_letter_code
_entity_poly.pdbx_strand_id
1 'polypeptide(L)'
;VTASGGGSLLVVDVGTSGVRAGIVRPDATVDHVHHVSVLPLTPAPGLVEVDGRRVAEAALSVASAALAEGGPVDGVGIANQRATTMVWDRRSGAPVAPGIGWQDLRTVGTCLALQADGIRLMPNASATKLAAILDDVDPGRRRAADDLCFGTIDSWVAWTLSGGADGSALHVTDATNAGVTALVTGDVAWDDTVLEVLGIPRSMLPRIVDSSGAVGEASALSGAPPICGIVGDQQASLIGQGCTRPGLAKATFGTGGMLDLCTGDRTGSETRGAAGTFPIVAWRRGGATTWGVEAVMLSAGTCVEWLRDDLGIVGSAEESAVVAARADGAADVWF
;
A
#
# COMPACT_ATOMS: atom_id res chain seq x y z
N VAL A 1 -29.56 -0.98 -1.21
CA VAL A 1 -29.19 -1.71 0.00
C VAL A 1 -29.55 -0.80 1.15
N THR A 2 -30.63 -1.08 1.84
CA THR A 2 -31.03 -0.39 3.07
C THR A 2 -30.03 -0.80 4.14
N ALA A 3 -29.25 0.14 4.65
CA ALA A 3 -28.36 -0.05 5.78
C ALA A 3 -29.20 -0.34 7.02
N SER A 4 -29.32 -1.63 7.36
CA SER A 4 -29.79 -2.03 8.69
C SER A 4 -28.64 -1.82 9.67
N GLY A 5 -28.72 -0.76 10.49
CA GLY A 5 -27.93 -0.60 11.72
C GLY A 5 -26.42 -0.80 11.59
N GLY A 6 -25.75 -0.09 10.70
CA GLY A 6 -24.29 -0.12 10.63
C GLY A 6 -23.71 0.62 11.84
N GLY A 7 -22.75 -0.01 12.52
CA GLY A 7 -21.99 0.63 13.59
C GLY A 7 -20.89 1.53 13.05
N SER A 8 -20.17 2.17 13.97
CA SER A 8 -19.00 2.99 13.63
C SER A 8 -17.79 2.10 13.34
N LEU A 9 -16.91 2.55 12.45
CA LEU A 9 -15.67 1.86 12.10
C LEU A 9 -14.47 2.77 12.39
N LEU A 10 -13.42 2.21 12.95
CA LEU A 10 -12.10 2.85 12.96
C LEU A 10 -11.40 2.58 11.64
N VAL A 11 -10.89 3.61 10.98
CA VAL A 11 -10.04 3.46 9.79
C VAL A 11 -8.64 3.97 10.11
N VAL A 12 -7.63 3.16 9.80
CA VAL A 12 -6.21 3.51 9.89
C VAL A 12 -5.66 3.58 8.47
N ASP A 13 -5.20 4.78 8.07
CA ASP A 13 -4.61 5.04 6.75
C ASP A 13 -3.11 5.34 6.90
N VAL A 14 -2.28 4.49 6.30
CA VAL A 14 -0.82 4.62 6.34
C VAL A 14 -0.31 5.05 4.97
N GLY A 15 -0.20 6.37 4.80
CA GLY A 15 0.35 6.97 3.58
C GLY A 15 1.88 7.05 3.58
N THR A 16 2.46 7.57 2.50
CA THR A 16 3.91 7.72 2.34
C THR A 16 4.52 8.72 3.34
N SER A 17 3.78 9.74 3.74
CA SER A 17 4.26 10.84 4.59
C SER A 17 3.69 10.85 6.00
N GLY A 18 2.85 9.89 6.36
CA GLY A 18 2.25 9.85 7.69
C GLY A 18 1.16 8.80 7.85
N VAL A 19 0.71 8.69 9.08
CA VAL A 19 -0.35 7.78 9.50
C VAL A 19 -1.53 8.59 10.00
N ARG A 20 -2.73 8.22 9.57
CA ARG A 20 -3.99 8.82 10.02
C ARG A 20 -4.90 7.75 10.59
N ALA A 21 -5.74 8.14 11.53
CA ALA A 21 -6.89 7.33 11.92
C ALA A 21 -8.09 8.24 12.15
N GLY A 22 -9.28 7.71 11.91
CA GLY A 22 -10.54 8.43 12.13
C GLY A 22 -11.69 7.45 12.28
N ILE A 23 -12.79 7.94 12.84
CA ILE A 23 -14.01 7.18 13.02
C ILE A 23 -14.96 7.47 11.86
N VAL A 24 -15.34 6.42 11.13
CA VAL A 24 -16.36 6.48 10.09
C VAL A 24 -17.70 6.10 10.71
N ARG A 25 -18.67 7.01 10.66
CA ARG A 25 -20.01 6.83 11.21
C ARG A 25 -20.95 6.13 10.22
N PRO A 26 -22.10 5.62 10.68
CA PRO A 26 -23.07 4.94 9.81
C PRO A 26 -23.62 5.80 8.66
N ASP A 27 -23.59 7.12 8.79
CA ASP A 27 -23.98 8.08 7.76
C ASP A 27 -22.83 8.44 6.80
N ALA A 28 -21.70 7.73 6.90
CA ALA A 28 -20.46 7.96 6.16
C ALA A 28 -19.74 9.29 6.50
N THR A 29 -20.09 9.97 7.59
CA THR A 29 -19.26 11.06 8.11
C THR A 29 -18.00 10.50 8.76
N VAL A 30 -16.93 11.29 8.73
CA VAL A 30 -15.63 10.94 9.36
C VAL A 30 -15.32 11.99 10.41
N ASP A 31 -15.12 11.54 11.64
CA ASP A 31 -14.78 12.41 12.77
C ASP A 31 -13.59 11.85 13.58
N HIS A 32 -13.18 12.57 14.63
CA HIS A 32 -12.06 12.21 15.51
C HIS A 32 -10.80 11.79 14.73
N VAL A 33 -10.46 12.61 13.73
CA VAL A 33 -9.31 12.34 12.85
C VAL A 33 -8.02 12.78 13.52
N HIS A 34 -7.11 11.84 13.70
CA HIS A 34 -5.76 12.07 14.21
C HIS A 34 -4.72 11.77 13.12
N HIS A 35 -3.62 12.52 13.12
CA HIS A 35 -2.53 12.36 12.16
C HIS A 35 -1.18 12.52 12.82
N VAL A 36 -0.26 11.63 12.46
CA VAL A 36 1.16 11.70 12.83
C VAL A 36 2.00 11.65 11.58
N SER A 37 2.87 12.63 11.39
CA SER A 37 3.82 12.63 10.26
C SER A 37 4.91 11.60 10.49
N VAL A 38 5.09 10.70 9.52
CA VAL A 38 6.16 9.70 9.46
C VAL A 38 6.76 9.78 8.08
N LEU A 39 7.75 10.66 7.92
CA LEU A 39 8.43 10.85 6.64
C LEU A 39 9.41 9.71 6.40
N PRO A 40 9.53 9.22 5.15
CA PRO A 40 10.56 8.29 4.77
C PRO A 40 11.95 8.95 4.87
N LEU A 41 12.97 8.14 5.04
CA LEU A 41 14.36 8.55 4.98
C LEU A 41 14.87 8.41 3.54
N THR A 42 15.68 9.34 3.10
CA THR A 42 16.33 9.32 1.78
C THR A 42 17.85 9.36 1.96
N PRO A 43 18.47 8.20 2.34
CA PRO A 43 19.90 8.18 2.68
C PRO A 43 20.80 8.53 1.49
N ALA A 44 20.34 8.32 0.26
CA ALA A 44 20.99 8.75 -0.96
C ALA A 44 19.96 8.94 -2.09
N PRO A 45 20.31 9.63 -3.20
CA PRO A 45 19.42 9.76 -4.35
C PRO A 45 18.91 8.40 -4.86
N GLY A 46 17.59 8.27 -5.01
CA GLY A 46 16.93 7.03 -5.44
C GLY A 46 16.73 5.98 -4.34
N LEU A 47 17.21 6.21 -3.13
CA LEU A 47 16.97 5.34 -1.98
C LEU A 47 15.89 5.92 -1.08
N VAL A 48 14.93 5.08 -0.69
CA VAL A 48 13.80 5.47 0.16
C VAL A 48 13.60 4.41 1.24
N GLU A 49 13.79 4.78 2.48
CA GLU A 49 13.70 3.87 3.62
C GLU A 49 12.57 4.28 4.58
N VAL A 50 11.98 3.29 5.22
CA VAL A 50 10.87 3.47 6.15
C VAL A 50 11.25 2.89 7.51
N ASP A 51 11.12 3.71 8.55
CA ASP A 51 11.27 3.23 9.93
C ASP A 51 9.99 2.52 10.38
N GLY A 52 10.03 1.19 10.40
CA GLY A 52 8.89 0.36 10.77
C GLY A 52 8.43 0.55 12.21
N ARG A 53 9.33 0.89 13.14
CA ARG A 53 8.97 1.17 14.54
C ARG A 53 8.14 2.43 14.64
N ARG A 54 8.55 3.49 13.97
CA ARG A 54 7.80 4.76 13.91
C ARG A 54 6.44 4.59 13.27
N VAL A 55 6.33 3.76 12.22
CA VAL A 55 5.02 3.44 11.61
C VAL A 55 4.13 2.71 12.60
N ALA A 56 4.63 1.70 13.32
CA ALA A 56 3.86 0.95 14.33
C ALA A 56 3.39 1.85 15.48
N GLU A 57 4.29 2.65 16.05
CA GLU A 57 4.00 3.59 17.14
C GLU A 57 2.96 4.64 16.70
N ALA A 58 3.10 5.19 15.49
CA ALA A 58 2.15 6.14 14.94
C ALA A 58 0.77 5.51 14.74
N ALA A 59 0.71 4.29 14.16
CA ALA A 59 -0.56 3.59 13.94
C ALA A 59 -1.31 3.32 15.26
N LEU A 60 -0.62 2.84 16.29
CA LEU A 60 -1.20 2.65 17.62
C LEU A 60 -1.64 3.96 18.25
N SER A 61 -0.82 5.00 18.15
CA SER A 61 -1.10 6.32 18.73
C SER A 61 -2.36 6.94 18.14
N VAL A 62 -2.45 7.05 16.80
CA VAL A 62 -3.60 7.69 16.14
C VAL A 62 -4.88 6.86 16.31
N ALA A 63 -4.76 5.52 16.24
CA ALA A 63 -5.91 4.63 16.42
C ALA A 63 -6.47 4.70 17.85
N SER A 64 -5.59 4.69 18.87
CA SER A 64 -5.98 4.81 20.27
C SER A 64 -6.61 6.18 20.57
N ALA A 65 -6.06 7.26 20.01
CA ALA A 65 -6.61 8.60 20.19
C ALA A 65 -8.00 8.70 19.57
N ALA A 66 -8.20 8.22 18.35
CA ALA A 66 -9.50 8.22 17.69
C ALA A 66 -10.55 7.43 18.48
N LEU A 67 -10.19 6.25 19.02
CA LEU A 67 -11.08 5.44 19.85
C LEU A 67 -11.41 6.12 21.20
N ALA A 68 -10.43 6.78 21.83
CA ALA A 68 -10.62 7.45 23.11
C ALA A 68 -11.65 8.60 23.00
N GLU A 69 -11.69 9.29 21.88
CA GLU A 69 -12.62 10.39 21.62
C GLU A 69 -13.94 9.93 20.96
N GLY A 70 -13.83 9.00 20.00
CA GLY A 70 -14.95 8.54 19.17
C GLY A 70 -15.79 7.41 19.78
N GLY A 71 -15.28 6.76 20.84
CA GLY A 71 -15.95 5.64 21.51
C GLY A 71 -15.74 4.29 20.79
N PRO A 72 -16.46 3.24 21.23
CA PRO A 72 -16.32 1.90 20.69
C PRO A 72 -16.75 1.82 19.22
N VAL A 73 -16.12 0.90 18.48
CA VAL A 73 -16.37 0.64 17.06
C VAL A 73 -16.67 -0.84 16.82
N ASP A 74 -17.38 -1.14 15.73
CA ASP A 74 -17.73 -2.51 15.35
C ASP A 74 -16.64 -3.17 14.50
N GLY A 75 -15.64 -2.43 14.05
CA GLY A 75 -14.53 -2.97 13.29
C GLY A 75 -13.45 -1.95 12.95
N VAL A 76 -12.34 -2.49 12.47
CA VAL A 76 -11.17 -1.74 12.00
C VAL A 76 -10.95 -1.99 10.52
N GLY A 77 -10.75 -0.92 9.75
CA GLY A 77 -10.27 -0.94 8.38
C GLY A 77 -8.84 -0.41 8.29
N ILE A 78 -8.00 -1.05 7.49
CA ILE A 78 -6.62 -0.64 7.21
C ILE A 78 -6.52 -0.27 5.74
N ALA A 79 -6.11 0.97 5.45
CA ALA A 79 -5.69 1.42 4.13
C ALA A 79 -4.21 1.79 4.17
N ASN A 80 -3.46 1.54 3.11
CA ASN A 80 -2.01 1.75 3.17
C ASN A 80 -1.38 2.00 1.81
N GLN A 81 -0.24 2.72 1.80
CA GLN A 81 0.69 2.75 0.69
C GLN A 81 1.15 1.34 0.33
N ARG A 82 1.22 1.03 -0.95
CA ARG A 82 1.48 -0.33 -1.44
C ARG A 82 2.98 -0.60 -1.66
N ALA A 83 3.36 -1.87 -1.72
CA ALA A 83 4.69 -2.37 -2.12
C ALA A 83 5.88 -1.91 -1.26
N THR A 84 5.69 -1.10 -0.23
CA THR A 84 6.72 -0.83 0.76
C THR A 84 6.99 -2.12 1.54
N THR A 85 8.25 -2.56 1.53
CA THR A 85 8.68 -3.90 1.95
C THR A 85 9.25 -3.87 3.35
N MET A 86 8.71 -4.67 4.25
CA MET A 86 9.12 -4.80 5.64
C MET A 86 9.57 -6.23 5.94
N VAL A 87 10.62 -6.37 6.76
CA VAL A 87 11.05 -7.66 7.33
C VAL A 87 11.26 -7.50 8.82
N TRP A 88 10.69 -8.40 9.60
CA TRP A 88 10.82 -8.37 11.06
C TRP A 88 11.00 -9.76 11.65
N ASP A 89 11.57 -9.79 12.84
CA ASP A 89 11.75 -11.01 13.61
C ASP A 89 10.40 -11.46 14.21
N ARG A 90 10.02 -12.69 13.96
CA ARG A 90 8.73 -13.27 14.35
C ARG A 90 8.52 -13.31 15.86
N ARG A 91 9.58 -13.50 16.62
CA ARG A 91 9.52 -13.67 18.07
C ARG A 91 9.47 -12.35 18.82
N SER A 92 10.30 -11.41 18.38
CA SER A 92 10.41 -10.12 19.05
C SER A 92 9.51 -9.04 18.43
N GLY A 93 8.98 -9.25 17.22
CA GLY A 93 8.28 -8.22 16.46
C GLY A 93 9.18 -7.06 16.01
N ALA A 94 10.51 -7.17 16.16
CA ALA A 94 11.42 -6.10 15.82
C ALA A 94 11.76 -6.10 14.33
N PRO A 95 11.66 -4.97 13.61
CA PRO A 95 12.21 -4.84 12.26
C PRO A 95 13.70 -5.19 12.26
N VAL A 96 14.14 -6.02 11.32
CA VAL A 96 15.55 -6.45 11.21
C VAL A 96 16.39 -5.51 10.36
N ALA A 97 15.74 -4.67 9.57
CA ALA A 97 16.33 -3.61 8.75
C ALA A 97 15.30 -2.49 8.58
N PRO A 98 15.70 -1.29 8.13
CA PRO A 98 14.75 -0.32 7.59
C PRO A 98 13.90 -0.94 6.48
N GLY A 99 12.61 -0.62 6.45
CA GLY A 99 11.77 -1.01 5.33
C GLY A 99 12.21 -0.31 4.05
N ILE A 100 12.05 -0.95 2.89
CA ILE A 100 12.36 -0.34 1.60
C ILE A 100 11.07 0.20 0.99
N GLY A 101 11.00 1.52 0.80
CA GLY A 101 9.85 2.23 0.27
C GLY A 101 9.50 1.84 -1.18
N TRP A 102 8.24 2.02 -1.57
CA TRP A 102 7.78 1.72 -2.93
C TRP A 102 8.49 2.55 -4.02
N GLN A 103 9.00 3.74 -3.67
CA GLN A 103 9.72 4.65 -4.57
C GLN A 103 11.21 4.30 -4.72
N ASP A 104 11.72 3.38 -3.91
CA ASP A 104 13.14 3.02 -3.88
C ASP A 104 13.58 2.31 -5.16
N LEU A 105 14.72 2.73 -5.69
CA LEU A 105 15.26 2.25 -6.97
C LEU A 105 16.52 1.38 -6.81
N ARG A 106 16.91 1.00 -5.57
CA ARG A 106 18.15 0.23 -5.31
C ARG A 106 18.22 -1.11 -6.07
N THR A 107 17.08 -1.70 -6.42
CA THR A 107 17.01 -3.01 -7.08
C THR A 107 16.85 -2.93 -8.60
N VAL A 108 16.98 -1.76 -9.23
CA VAL A 108 16.90 -1.62 -10.69
C VAL A 108 17.89 -2.53 -11.39
N GLY A 109 19.14 -2.61 -10.91
CA GLY A 109 20.16 -3.51 -11.48
C GLY A 109 19.75 -4.97 -11.42
N THR A 110 19.19 -5.42 -10.30
CA THR A 110 18.65 -6.78 -10.13
C THR A 110 17.51 -7.06 -11.11
N CYS A 111 16.58 -6.10 -11.26
CA CYS A 111 15.48 -6.24 -12.21
C CYS A 111 15.97 -6.38 -13.66
N LEU A 112 16.99 -5.61 -14.06
CA LEU A 112 17.60 -5.69 -15.39
C LEU A 112 18.31 -7.04 -15.60
N ALA A 113 19.02 -7.55 -14.61
CA ALA A 113 19.67 -8.85 -14.68
C ALA A 113 18.63 -9.97 -14.85
N LEU A 114 17.59 -9.98 -14.03
CA LEU A 114 16.50 -10.97 -14.12
C LEU A 114 15.75 -10.89 -15.45
N GLN A 115 15.58 -9.68 -16.01
CA GLN A 115 14.97 -9.51 -17.32
C GLN A 115 15.78 -10.16 -18.44
N ALA A 116 17.11 -10.19 -18.34
CA ALA A 116 17.96 -10.90 -19.30
C ALA A 116 17.71 -12.42 -19.28
N ASP A 117 17.30 -12.97 -18.13
CA ASP A 117 16.90 -14.36 -17.94
C ASP A 117 15.41 -14.61 -18.20
N GLY A 118 14.69 -13.61 -18.73
CA GLY A 118 13.27 -13.71 -19.09
C GLY A 118 12.29 -13.41 -17.95
N ILE A 119 12.78 -13.05 -16.76
CA ILE A 119 11.95 -12.75 -15.57
C ILE A 119 11.77 -11.25 -15.45
N ARG A 120 10.53 -10.77 -15.64
CA ARG A 120 10.20 -9.35 -15.63
C ARG A 120 9.64 -8.93 -14.28
N LEU A 121 10.50 -8.33 -13.46
CA LEU A 121 10.12 -7.71 -12.18
C LEU A 121 10.32 -6.20 -12.25
N MET A 122 9.53 -5.48 -11.47
CA MET A 122 9.59 -4.02 -11.40
C MET A 122 10.27 -3.59 -10.09
N PRO A 123 11.16 -2.59 -10.12
CA PRO A 123 11.86 -2.14 -8.90
C PRO A 123 10.91 -1.53 -7.85
N ASN A 124 9.75 -1.07 -8.27
CA ASN A 124 8.71 -0.56 -7.34
C ASN A 124 8.01 -1.68 -6.55
N ALA A 125 8.01 -2.93 -7.06
CA ALA A 125 7.41 -4.07 -6.39
C ALA A 125 8.26 -4.56 -5.21
N SER A 126 7.67 -5.41 -4.35
CA SER A 126 8.35 -5.90 -3.15
C SER A 126 9.38 -7.01 -3.44
N ALA A 127 9.21 -7.77 -4.51
CA ALA A 127 9.97 -8.99 -4.78
C ALA A 127 11.49 -8.83 -4.67
N THR A 128 12.07 -7.95 -5.48
CA THR A 128 13.53 -7.71 -5.47
C THR A 128 14.02 -6.96 -4.24
N LYS A 129 13.16 -6.12 -3.62
CA LYS A 129 13.46 -5.43 -2.36
C LYS A 129 13.56 -6.40 -1.20
N LEU A 130 12.66 -7.40 -1.14
CA LEU A 130 12.73 -8.45 -0.14
C LEU A 130 14.02 -9.26 -0.28
N ALA A 131 14.37 -9.66 -1.51
CA ALA A 131 15.62 -10.34 -1.76
C ALA A 131 16.83 -9.50 -1.31
N ALA A 132 16.85 -8.20 -1.61
CA ALA A 132 17.92 -7.29 -1.20
C ALA A 132 18.05 -7.16 0.32
N ILE A 133 16.93 -7.07 1.07
CA ILE A 133 16.96 -7.07 2.54
C ILE A 133 17.57 -8.40 3.03
N LEU A 134 17.12 -9.53 2.49
CA LEU A 134 17.61 -10.84 2.93
C LEU A 134 19.09 -11.05 2.56
N ASP A 135 19.58 -10.52 1.45
CA ASP A 135 21.00 -10.59 1.06
C ASP A 135 21.88 -9.85 2.08
N ASP A 136 21.36 -8.78 2.68
CA ASP A 136 22.08 -8.02 3.69
C ASP A 136 22.01 -8.67 5.09
N VAL A 137 20.78 -9.03 5.56
CA VAL A 137 20.58 -9.45 6.94
C VAL A 137 20.65 -10.96 7.18
N ASP A 138 20.45 -11.77 6.15
CA ASP A 138 20.43 -13.24 6.21
C ASP A 138 20.84 -13.88 4.87
N PRO A 139 22.10 -13.69 4.39
CA PRO A 139 22.54 -14.17 3.08
C PRO A 139 22.34 -15.69 2.88
N GLY A 140 22.42 -16.45 3.97
CA GLY A 140 22.20 -17.90 3.96
C GLY A 140 20.74 -18.33 4.10
N ARG A 141 19.79 -17.40 4.22
CA ARG A 141 18.33 -17.64 4.39
C ARG A 141 17.98 -18.54 5.59
N ARG A 142 18.87 -18.66 6.58
CA ARG A 142 18.66 -19.56 7.73
C ARG A 142 17.61 -19.03 8.68
N ARG A 143 17.62 -17.72 8.95
CA ARG A 143 16.60 -17.06 9.79
C ARG A 143 15.31 -16.84 9.02
N ALA A 144 15.40 -16.56 7.72
CA ALA A 144 14.25 -16.31 6.88
C ALA A 144 13.29 -17.49 6.82
N ALA A 145 13.81 -18.73 6.90
CA ALA A 145 12.99 -19.93 6.88
C ALA A 145 12.14 -20.11 8.15
N ASP A 146 12.64 -19.70 9.33
CA ASP A 146 12.01 -20.03 10.62
C ASP A 146 11.61 -18.80 11.45
N ASP A 147 12.45 -17.76 11.46
CA ASP A 147 12.36 -16.67 12.44
C ASP A 147 11.89 -15.34 11.86
N LEU A 148 11.89 -15.16 10.52
CA LEU A 148 11.54 -13.88 9.92
C LEU A 148 10.13 -13.88 9.33
N CYS A 149 9.52 -12.70 9.33
CA CYS A 149 8.29 -12.38 8.62
C CYS A 149 8.57 -11.33 7.57
N PHE A 150 7.98 -11.51 6.40
CA PHE A 150 7.84 -10.47 5.38
C PHE A 150 6.42 -9.93 5.39
N GLY A 151 6.28 -8.66 5.03
CA GLY A 151 4.99 -8.05 4.72
C GLY A 151 5.15 -6.71 4.03
N THR A 152 4.08 -6.28 3.42
CA THR A 152 3.87 -4.89 3.05
C THR A 152 3.33 -4.13 4.27
N ILE A 153 3.08 -2.84 4.14
CA ILE A 153 2.64 -2.00 5.28
C ILE A 153 1.36 -2.52 5.93
N ASP A 154 0.43 -3.07 5.15
CA ASP A 154 -0.78 -3.69 5.68
C ASP A 154 -0.49 -4.83 6.66
N SER A 155 0.41 -5.75 6.27
CA SER A 155 0.82 -6.86 7.12
C SER A 155 1.48 -6.36 8.40
N TRP A 156 2.34 -5.36 8.29
CA TRP A 156 3.02 -4.75 9.43
C TRP A 156 2.04 -4.08 10.41
N VAL A 157 1.06 -3.35 9.88
CA VAL A 157 0.02 -2.70 10.67
C VAL A 157 -0.94 -3.71 11.28
N ALA A 158 -1.39 -4.71 10.52
CA ALA A 158 -2.23 -5.80 11.05
C ALA A 158 -1.52 -6.56 12.19
N TRP A 159 -0.22 -6.88 12.01
CA TRP A 159 0.64 -7.45 13.04
C TRP A 159 0.67 -6.57 14.30
N THR A 160 0.92 -5.28 14.13
CA THR A 160 1.02 -4.30 15.23
C THR A 160 -0.30 -4.18 15.99
N LEU A 161 -1.41 -3.97 15.27
CA LEU A 161 -2.73 -3.78 15.89
C LEU A 161 -3.25 -5.05 16.57
N SER A 162 -2.83 -6.22 16.13
CA SER A 162 -3.21 -7.50 16.74
C SER A 162 -2.31 -7.95 17.89
N GLY A 163 -1.44 -7.07 18.43
CA GLY A 163 -0.65 -7.32 19.62
C GLY A 163 0.81 -7.66 19.38
N GLY A 164 1.26 -7.74 18.14
CA GLY A 164 2.67 -7.95 17.82
C GLY A 164 3.19 -9.32 18.28
N ALA A 165 4.38 -9.35 18.91
CA ALA A 165 5.06 -10.58 19.32
C ALA A 165 4.38 -11.36 20.47
N ASP A 166 3.31 -10.85 21.06
CA ASP A 166 2.66 -11.45 22.24
C ASP A 166 1.80 -12.69 21.92
N GLY A 167 2.00 -13.30 20.76
CA GLY A 167 1.57 -14.68 20.48
C GLY A 167 0.27 -14.86 19.70
N SER A 168 -0.49 -13.80 19.43
CA SER A 168 -1.71 -13.84 18.60
C SER A 168 -1.65 -12.96 17.36
N ALA A 169 -0.47 -12.43 17.03
CA ALA A 169 -0.30 -11.47 15.96
C ALA A 169 -0.71 -12.03 14.58
N LEU A 170 -1.48 -11.25 13.86
CA LEU A 170 -1.96 -11.58 12.54
C LEU A 170 -0.86 -11.35 11.50
N HIS A 171 -0.36 -12.41 10.91
CA HIS A 171 0.54 -12.34 9.77
C HIS A 171 -0.27 -12.54 8.49
N VAL A 172 -0.90 -11.48 8.02
CA VAL A 172 -1.82 -11.47 6.87
C VAL A 172 -1.51 -10.30 5.94
N THR A 173 -1.83 -10.45 4.68
CA THR A 173 -1.89 -9.38 3.66
C THR A 173 -3.16 -9.54 2.86
N ASP A 174 -3.76 -8.46 2.38
CA ASP A 174 -4.91 -8.60 1.49
C ASP A 174 -4.49 -8.84 0.04
N ALA A 175 -5.46 -9.27 -0.77
CA ALA A 175 -5.23 -9.56 -2.18
C ALA A 175 -4.74 -8.35 -2.99
N THR A 176 -5.11 -7.11 -2.62
CA THR A 176 -4.68 -5.90 -3.33
C THR A 176 -3.22 -5.57 -3.07
N ASN A 177 -2.77 -5.73 -1.83
CA ASN A 177 -1.38 -5.56 -1.43
C ASN A 177 -0.50 -6.71 -1.94
N ALA A 178 -0.96 -7.96 -1.84
CA ALA A 178 -0.26 -9.11 -2.40
C ALA A 178 -0.06 -8.96 -3.92
N GLY A 179 -1.10 -8.49 -4.64
CA GLY A 179 -1.10 -8.33 -6.10
C GLY A 179 -0.05 -7.37 -6.66
N VAL A 180 0.45 -6.43 -5.85
CA VAL A 180 1.49 -5.47 -6.29
C VAL A 180 2.90 -5.83 -5.81
N THR A 181 3.07 -6.97 -5.14
CA THR A 181 4.39 -7.42 -4.66
C THR A 181 5.28 -7.99 -5.77
N ALA A 182 4.71 -8.41 -6.90
CA ALA A 182 5.32 -9.24 -7.93
C ALA A 182 5.81 -10.60 -7.41
N LEU A 183 5.17 -11.12 -6.34
CA LEU A 183 5.43 -12.43 -5.74
C LEU A 183 4.22 -13.37 -5.88
N VAL A 184 3.18 -12.97 -6.63
CA VAL A 184 1.96 -13.76 -6.79
C VAL A 184 1.70 -14.13 -8.24
N THR A 185 1.02 -15.26 -8.41
CA THR A 185 0.50 -15.73 -9.69
C THR A 185 -0.76 -14.95 -10.12
N GLY A 186 -1.23 -15.17 -11.33
CA GLY A 186 -2.44 -14.53 -11.88
C GLY A 186 -3.72 -14.83 -11.11
N ASP A 187 -3.76 -15.86 -10.26
CA ASP A 187 -4.88 -16.20 -9.36
C ASP A 187 -4.66 -15.72 -7.91
N VAL A 188 -3.67 -14.85 -7.71
CA VAL A 188 -3.35 -14.23 -6.40
C VAL A 188 -2.96 -15.26 -5.33
N ALA A 189 -2.14 -16.24 -5.72
CA ALA A 189 -1.42 -17.15 -4.83
C ALA A 189 0.08 -16.81 -4.88
N TRP A 190 0.83 -17.12 -3.83
CA TRP A 190 2.28 -16.93 -3.85
C TRP A 190 2.94 -17.79 -4.94
N ASP A 191 3.80 -17.18 -5.76
CA ASP A 191 4.46 -17.80 -6.91
C ASP A 191 5.77 -18.46 -6.49
N ASP A 192 5.73 -19.79 -6.34
CA ASP A 192 6.90 -20.57 -5.93
C ASP A 192 8.07 -20.44 -6.90
N THR A 193 7.83 -20.20 -8.21
CA THR A 193 8.89 -19.99 -9.21
C THR A 193 9.66 -18.70 -8.93
N VAL A 194 8.97 -17.61 -8.69
CA VAL A 194 9.59 -16.32 -8.36
C VAL A 194 10.29 -16.38 -7.00
N LEU A 195 9.68 -17.07 -6.03
CA LEU A 195 10.27 -17.26 -4.70
C LEU A 195 11.59 -18.04 -4.77
N GLU A 196 11.63 -19.11 -5.56
CA GLU A 196 12.84 -19.92 -5.76
C GLU A 196 13.96 -19.11 -6.41
N VAL A 197 13.65 -18.38 -7.49
CA VAL A 197 14.62 -17.54 -8.20
C VAL A 197 15.24 -16.48 -7.29
N LEU A 198 14.44 -15.89 -6.41
CA LEU A 198 14.88 -14.85 -5.47
C LEU A 198 15.41 -15.40 -4.15
N GLY A 199 15.38 -16.71 -3.94
CA GLY A 199 15.78 -17.36 -2.70
C GLY A 199 14.94 -16.90 -1.49
N ILE A 200 13.64 -16.73 -1.68
CA ILE A 200 12.72 -16.28 -0.64
C ILE A 200 12.00 -17.49 -0.03
N PRO A 201 12.20 -17.82 1.25
CA PRO A 201 11.45 -18.90 1.91
C PRO A 201 9.97 -18.59 2.01
N ARG A 202 9.12 -19.52 1.56
CA ARG A 202 7.66 -19.37 1.61
C ARG A 202 7.11 -19.16 3.03
N SER A 203 7.77 -19.74 4.04
CA SER A 203 7.37 -19.66 5.45
C SER A 203 7.39 -18.25 6.03
N MET A 204 8.14 -17.32 5.42
CA MET A 204 8.17 -15.93 5.85
C MET A 204 7.05 -15.06 5.27
N LEU A 205 6.25 -15.60 4.35
CA LEU A 205 5.19 -14.84 3.68
C LEU A 205 3.89 -14.85 4.49
N PRO A 206 3.12 -13.74 4.47
CA PRO A 206 1.84 -13.67 5.14
C PRO A 206 0.76 -14.52 4.45
N ARG A 207 -0.28 -14.87 5.17
CA ARG A 207 -1.47 -15.47 4.57
C ARG A 207 -2.24 -14.41 3.78
N ILE A 208 -2.54 -14.68 2.52
CA ILE A 208 -3.34 -13.78 1.68
C ILE A 208 -4.81 -13.92 2.07
N VAL A 209 -5.44 -12.79 2.42
CA VAL A 209 -6.85 -12.70 2.82
C VAL A 209 -7.67 -11.88 1.83
N ASP A 210 -8.98 -11.93 1.97
CA ASP A 210 -9.89 -11.04 1.25
C ASP A 210 -9.72 -9.59 1.74
N SER A 211 -10.00 -8.63 0.87
CA SER A 211 -9.95 -7.19 1.21
C SER A 211 -11.07 -6.79 2.19
N SER A 212 -12.12 -7.62 2.32
CA SER A 212 -13.25 -7.39 3.21
C SER A 212 -13.68 -8.68 3.87
N GLY A 213 -13.83 -8.65 5.19
CA GLY A 213 -14.17 -9.78 6.06
C GLY A 213 -13.29 -9.77 7.31
N ALA A 214 -13.81 -10.29 8.42
CA ALA A 214 -13.06 -10.36 9.68
C ALA A 214 -11.87 -11.32 9.55
N VAL A 215 -10.66 -10.83 9.83
CA VAL A 215 -9.41 -11.61 9.73
C VAL A 215 -8.80 -11.92 11.11
N GLY A 216 -9.23 -11.22 12.15
CA GLY A 216 -8.84 -11.35 13.55
C GLY A 216 -9.18 -10.09 14.34
N GLU A 217 -8.60 -9.90 15.50
CA GLU A 217 -8.88 -8.79 16.41
C GLU A 217 -7.70 -7.83 16.52
N ALA A 218 -8.00 -6.54 16.67
CA ALA A 218 -7.03 -5.50 16.99
C ALA A 218 -6.79 -5.47 18.50
N SER A 219 -6.20 -6.53 19.05
CA SER A 219 -6.05 -6.77 20.50
C SER A 219 -5.16 -5.73 21.21
N ALA A 220 -4.35 -4.98 20.48
CA ALA A 220 -3.58 -3.86 20.99
C ALA A 220 -4.43 -2.59 21.23
N LEU A 221 -5.68 -2.58 20.75
CA LEU A 221 -6.60 -1.44 20.91
C LEU A 221 -7.67 -1.74 21.97
N SER A 222 -8.18 -0.68 22.59
CA SER A 222 -9.26 -0.80 23.57
C SER A 222 -10.50 -1.45 22.95
N GLY A 223 -11.04 -2.45 23.62
CA GLY A 223 -12.20 -3.23 23.17
C GLY A 223 -11.88 -4.31 22.13
N ALA A 224 -10.62 -4.43 21.71
CA ALA A 224 -10.16 -5.43 20.73
C ALA A 224 -11.10 -5.58 19.51
N PRO A 225 -11.47 -4.49 18.80
CA PRO A 225 -12.40 -4.57 17.69
C PRO A 225 -11.86 -5.47 16.58
N PRO A 226 -12.72 -6.19 15.82
CA PRO A 226 -12.28 -7.04 14.73
C PRO A 226 -11.68 -6.22 13.58
N ILE A 227 -10.58 -6.69 13.00
CA ILE A 227 -10.04 -6.16 11.74
C ILE A 227 -10.86 -6.74 10.60
N CYS A 228 -11.66 -5.89 9.93
CA CYS A 228 -12.68 -6.29 8.96
C CYS A 228 -12.39 -5.86 7.53
N GLY A 229 -11.37 -5.04 7.32
CA GLY A 229 -10.98 -4.58 5.98
C GLY A 229 -9.49 -4.28 5.93
N ILE A 230 -8.84 -4.72 4.86
CA ILE A 230 -7.44 -4.39 4.54
C ILE A 230 -7.39 -4.14 3.03
N VAL A 231 -6.83 -3.00 2.63
CA VAL A 231 -6.80 -2.64 1.20
C VAL A 231 -5.71 -1.62 0.91
N GLY A 232 -5.08 -1.70 -0.25
CA GLY A 232 -4.15 -0.67 -0.72
C GLY A 232 -4.85 0.69 -0.92
N ASP A 233 -4.13 1.79 -0.70
CA ASP A 233 -4.64 3.16 -0.74
C ASP A 233 -5.36 3.51 -2.06
N GLN A 234 -4.80 3.09 -3.20
CA GLN A 234 -5.39 3.37 -4.51
C GLN A 234 -6.69 2.59 -4.71
N GLN A 235 -6.75 1.35 -4.26
CA GLN A 235 -7.94 0.52 -4.29
C GLN A 235 -8.99 1.02 -3.30
N ALA A 236 -8.58 1.46 -2.10
CA ALA A 236 -9.47 2.14 -1.15
C ALA A 236 -10.13 3.38 -1.78
N SER A 237 -9.32 4.18 -2.48
CA SER A 237 -9.81 5.35 -3.22
C SER A 237 -10.76 4.97 -4.36
N LEU A 238 -10.44 3.91 -5.13
CA LEU A 238 -11.32 3.41 -6.20
C LEU A 238 -12.70 3.02 -5.66
N ILE A 239 -12.74 2.28 -4.55
CA ILE A 239 -13.98 1.88 -3.88
C ILE A 239 -14.70 3.10 -3.30
N GLY A 240 -13.97 3.97 -2.58
CA GLY A 240 -14.51 5.16 -1.93
C GLY A 240 -15.11 6.18 -2.90
N GLN A 241 -14.59 6.26 -4.13
CA GLN A 241 -15.14 7.07 -5.23
C GLN A 241 -16.32 6.38 -5.94
N GLY A 242 -16.76 5.21 -5.47
CA GLY A 242 -17.88 4.48 -6.06
C GLY A 242 -17.55 3.77 -7.38
N CYS A 243 -16.27 3.65 -7.72
CA CYS A 243 -15.83 2.98 -8.96
C CYS A 243 -15.83 1.45 -8.81
N THR A 244 -16.98 0.90 -8.41
CA THR A 244 -17.17 -0.51 -8.05
C THR A 244 -17.78 -1.36 -9.16
N ARG A 245 -17.94 -0.80 -10.37
CA ARG A 245 -18.47 -1.51 -11.54
C ARG A 245 -17.51 -1.39 -12.72
N PRO A 246 -17.46 -2.40 -13.59
CA PRO A 246 -16.63 -2.36 -14.80
C PRO A 246 -16.87 -1.09 -15.61
N GLY A 247 -15.79 -0.47 -16.07
CA GLY A 247 -15.80 0.75 -16.85
C GLY A 247 -15.77 2.04 -16.03
N LEU A 248 -15.91 1.98 -14.69
CA LEU A 248 -15.73 3.15 -13.82
C LEU A 248 -14.27 3.31 -13.43
N ALA A 249 -13.79 4.54 -13.46
CA ALA A 249 -12.41 4.89 -13.14
C ALA A 249 -12.35 6.09 -12.20
N LYS A 250 -11.27 6.14 -11.42
CA LYS A 250 -10.90 7.33 -10.63
C LYS A 250 -9.52 7.82 -11.05
N ALA A 251 -9.28 9.11 -10.91
CA ALA A 251 -7.97 9.71 -11.03
C ALA A 251 -7.57 10.35 -9.70
N THR A 252 -6.33 10.10 -9.29
CA THR A 252 -5.71 10.75 -8.14
C THR A 252 -4.62 11.69 -8.63
N PHE A 253 -4.69 12.95 -8.23
CA PHE A 253 -3.67 13.96 -8.51
C PHE A 253 -3.04 14.38 -7.18
N GLY A 254 -1.87 13.84 -6.90
CA GLY A 254 -1.00 14.22 -5.80
C GLY A 254 0.36 14.64 -6.36
N THR A 255 1.44 14.31 -5.68
CA THR A 255 2.83 14.43 -6.19
C THR A 255 2.96 13.78 -7.56
N GLY A 256 2.55 12.51 -7.67
CA GLY A 256 2.30 11.81 -8.92
C GLY A 256 0.80 11.73 -9.24
N GLY A 257 0.47 11.19 -10.40
CA GLY A 257 -0.89 10.89 -10.82
C GLY A 257 -1.12 9.39 -10.93
N MET A 258 -2.31 8.91 -10.56
CA MET A 258 -2.72 7.51 -10.69
C MET A 258 -4.13 7.47 -11.25
N LEU A 259 -4.30 6.66 -12.30
CA LEU A 259 -5.60 6.39 -12.91
C LEU A 259 -5.91 4.90 -12.69
N ASP A 260 -6.99 4.61 -11.99
CA ASP A 260 -7.44 3.25 -11.72
C ASP A 260 -8.80 3.01 -12.35
N LEU A 261 -8.91 1.94 -13.13
CA LEU A 261 -10.12 1.50 -13.81
C LEU A 261 -10.57 0.14 -13.26
N CYS A 262 -11.82 0.01 -12.83
CA CYS A 262 -12.41 -1.28 -12.52
C CYS A 262 -12.74 -2.05 -13.81
N THR A 263 -12.22 -3.27 -13.96
CA THR A 263 -12.47 -4.16 -15.12
C THR A 263 -13.40 -5.34 -14.80
N GLY A 264 -13.75 -5.52 -13.52
CA GLY A 264 -14.63 -6.60 -13.07
C GLY A 264 -13.91 -7.94 -12.98
N ASP A 265 -14.43 -8.94 -13.66
CA ASP A 265 -13.89 -10.31 -13.72
C ASP A 265 -12.79 -10.50 -14.78
N ARG A 266 -12.50 -9.46 -15.56
CA ARG A 266 -11.50 -9.51 -16.62
C ARG A 266 -10.14 -9.07 -16.08
N THR A 267 -9.19 -10.00 -16.06
CA THR A 267 -7.79 -9.68 -15.85
C THR A 267 -7.24 -8.85 -17.00
N GLY A 268 -6.46 -7.83 -16.72
CA GLY A 268 -5.63 -7.19 -17.75
C GLY A 268 -4.54 -8.12 -18.27
N SER A 269 -3.75 -7.66 -19.25
CA SER A 269 -2.55 -8.41 -19.63
C SER A 269 -1.57 -8.45 -18.46
N GLU A 270 -0.91 -9.58 -18.25
CA GLU A 270 0.02 -9.81 -17.11
C GLU A 270 1.24 -8.88 -17.07
N THR A 271 1.48 -8.14 -18.13
CA THR A 271 2.63 -7.22 -18.23
C THR A 271 2.16 -5.80 -18.48
N ARG A 272 3.01 -4.84 -18.09
CA ARG A 272 2.79 -3.44 -18.40
C ARG A 272 2.59 -3.27 -19.91
N GLY A 273 1.39 -2.85 -20.30
CA GLY A 273 1.04 -2.63 -21.69
C GLY A 273 1.84 -1.50 -22.34
N ALA A 274 1.78 -1.38 -23.67
CA ALA A 274 2.43 -0.30 -24.42
C ALA A 274 1.99 1.11 -23.96
N ALA A 275 0.79 1.22 -23.40
CA ALA A 275 0.25 2.46 -22.83
C ALA A 275 0.71 2.72 -21.38
N GLY A 276 1.64 1.93 -20.83
CA GLY A 276 2.14 2.10 -19.47
C GLY A 276 1.20 1.62 -18.37
N THR A 277 0.11 0.94 -18.74
CA THR A 277 -0.87 0.39 -17.79
C THR A 277 -0.47 -1.02 -17.33
N PHE A 278 -0.91 -1.40 -16.13
CA PHE A 278 -0.69 -2.75 -15.59
C PHE A 278 -1.92 -3.23 -14.81
N PRO A 279 -2.16 -4.55 -14.75
CA PRO A 279 -3.28 -5.10 -14.00
C PRO A 279 -3.07 -4.95 -12.50
N ILE A 280 -4.17 -4.73 -11.79
CA ILE A 280 -4.22 -4.73 -10.33
C ILE A 280 -5.40 -5.57 -9.86
N VAL A 281 -5.28 -6.13 -8.67
CA VAL A 281 -6.45 -6.58 -7.91
C VAL A 281 -7.14 -5.33 -7.38
N ALA A 282 -8.37 -5.08 -7.80
CA ALA A 282 -9.16 -3.96 -7.30
C ALA A 282 -9.69 -4.25 -5.87
N TRP A 283 -10.15 -5.48 -5.62
CA TRP A 283 -10.46 -6.06 -4.31
C TRP A 283 -10.73 -7.56 -4.45
N ARG A 284 -10.72 -8.28 -3.32
CA ARG A 284 -11.20 -9.66 -3.23
C ARG A 284 -12.22 -9.76 -2.08
N ARG A 285 -13.36 -10.40 -2.34
CA ARG A 285 -14.42 -10.58 -1.35
C ARG A 285 -15.11 -11.93 -1.56
N GLY A 286 -15.24 -12.71 -0.46
CA GLY A 286 -15.83 -14.04 -0.52
C GLY A 286 -15.09 -14.98 -1.47
N GLY A 287 -13.76 -14.83 -1.59
CA GLY A 287 -12.91 -15.57 -2.52
C GLY A 287 -12.98 -15.11 -3.98
N ALA A 288 -13.90 -14.20 -4.33
CA ALA A 288 -14.02 -13.67 -5.69
C ALA A 288 -13.15 -12.42 -5.86
N THR A 289 -12.27 -12.46 -6.87
CA THR A 289 -11.37 -11.34 -7.22
C THR A 289 -12.04 -10.44 -8.24
N THR A 290 -12.09 -9.14 -7.95
CA THR A 290 -12.39 -8.09 -8.92
C THR A 290 -11.11 -7.46 -9.37
N TRP A 291 -10.93 -7.34 -10.68
CA TRP A 291 -9.73 -6.81 -11.29
C TRP A 291 -9.87 -5.35 -11.66
N GLY A 292 -8.73 -4.71 -11.85
CA GLY A 292 -8.61 -3.37 -12.38
C GLY A 292 -7.36 -3.21 -13.23
N VAL A 293 -7.23 -2.03 -13.79
CA VAL A 293 -6.02 -1.58 -14.51
C VAL A 293 -5.59 -0.25 -13.94
N GLU A 294 -4.31 -0.12 -13.67
CA GLU A 294 -3.71 1.11 -13.16
C GLU A 294 -2.74 1.71 -14.19
N ALA A 295 -2.76 3.03 -14.30
CA ALA A 295 -1.72 3.83 -14.94
C ALA A 295 -1.11 4.76 -13.92
N VAL A 296 0.22 4.84 -13.88
CA VAL A 296 0.97 5.72 -12.98
C VAL A 296 1.70 6.78 -13.78
N MET A 297 1.46 8.03 -13.42
CA MET A 297 2.25 9.19 -13.83
C MET A 297 3.17 9.56 -12.67
N LEU A 298 4.46 9.57 -12.90
CA LEU A 298 5.45 9.84 -11.85
C LEU A 298 5.41 11.28 -11.34
N SER A 299 4.94 12.20 -12.17
CA SER A 299 4.84 13.62 -11.86
C SER A 299 3.45 14.15 -12.23
N ALA A 300 2.80 14.80 -11.30
CA ALA A 300 1.55 15.55 -11.49
C ALA A 300 1.63 16.86 -10.73
N GLY A 301 1.44 16.88 -9.42
CA GLY A 301 1.64 18.08 -8.59
C GLY A 301 3.08 18.59 -8.63
N THR A 302 4.07 17.70 -8.73
CA THR A 302 5.48 18.07 -8.92
C THR A 302 5.73 18.89 -10.19
N CYS A 303 4.91 18.71 -11.22
CA CYS A 303 4.98 19.56 -12.42
C CYS A 303 4.62 21.01 -12.08
N VAL A 304 3.60 21.21 -11.24
CA VAL A 304 3.20 22.56 -10.80
C VAL A 304 4.26 23.15 -9.87
N GLU A 305 4.84 22.34 -8.99
CA GLU A 305 5.97 22.76 -8.14
C GLU A 305 7.17 23.20 -8.98
N TRP A 306 7.53 22.43 -10.00
CA TRP A 306 8.60 22.77 -10.93
C TRP A 306 8.35 24.07 -11.69
N LEU A 307 7.10 24.31 -12.15
CA LEU A 307 6.73 25.58 -12.78
C LEU A 307 6.89 26.77 -11.82
N ARG A 308 6.62 26.55 -10.53
CA ARG A 308 6.74 27.56 -9.48
C ARG A 308 8.20 27.77 -9.05
N ASP A 309 8.88 26.68 -8.64
CA ASP A 309 10.13 26.75 -7.88
C ASP A 309 11.37 26.82 -8.79
N ASP A 310 11.36 26.09 -9.92
CA ASP A 310 12.49 26.04 -10.84
C ASP A 310 12.37 27.03 -11.99
N LEU A 311 11.18 27.18 -12.57
CA LEU A 311 10.98 28.07 -13.72
C LEU A 311 10.44 29.45 -13.33
N GLY A 312 9.86 29.63 -12.15
CA GLY A 312 9.29 30.91 -11.70
C GLY A 312 8.16 31.45 -12.60
N ILE A 313 7.45 30.56 -13.32
CA ILE A 313 6.35 30.95 -14.24
C ILE A 313 5.09 31.29 -13.46
N VAL A 314 4.87 30.67 -12.31
CA VAL A 314 3.75 30.92 -11.39
C VAL A 314 4.29 31.14 -9.97
N GLY A 315 3.61 31.96 -9.18
CA GLY A 315 4.01 32.26 -7.80
C GLY A 315 3.40 31.29 -6.77
N SER A 316 2.35 30.56 -7.14
CA SER A 316 1.72 29.54 -6.26
C SER A 316 1.02 28.45 -7.08
N ALA A 317 0.67 27.36 -6.42
CA ALA A 317 -0.09 26.27 -7.04
C ALA A 317 -1.50 26.75 -7.47
N GLU A 318 -2.13 27.61 -6.67
CA GLU A 318 -3.45 28.19 -6.99
C GLU A 318 -3.38 29.09 -8.21
N GLU A 319 -2.31 29.87 -8.36
CA GLU A 319 -2.11 30.75 -9.52
C GLU A 319 -2.01 29.94 -10.82
N SER A 320 -1.45 28.72 -10.79
CA SER A 320 -1.36 27.87 -11.98
C SER A 320 -2.72 27.61 -12.62
N ALA A 321 -3.76 27.37 -11.81
CA ALA A 321 -5.13 27.18 -12.30
C ALA A 321 -5.70 28.46 -12.95
N VAL A 322 -5.41 29.62 -12.36
CA VAL A 322 -5.86 30.92 -12.88
C VAL A 322 -5.19 31.25 -14.21
N VAL A 323 -3.89 30.97 -14.31
CA VAL A 323 -3.12 31.20 -15.55
C VAL A 323 -3.58 30.24 -16.65
N ALA A 324 -3.73 28.95 -16.32
CA ALA A 324 -4.20 27.94 -17.26
C ALA A 324 -5.61 28.25 -17.82
N ALA A 325 -6.51 28.77 -16.97
CA ALA A 325 -7.87 29.14 -17.39
C ALA A 325 -7.94 30.30 -18.39
N ARG A 326 -6.83 31.04 -18.57
CA ARG A 326 -6.74 32.15 -19.55
C ARG A 326 -6.22 31.71 -20.92
N ALA A 327 -5.73 30.46 -21.01
CA ALA A 327 -5.23 29.92 -22.27
C ALA A 327 -6.37 29.36 -23.12
N ASP A 328 -6.33 29.63 -24.43
CA ASP A 328 -7.32 29.10 -25.40
C ASP A 328 -7.11 27.59 -25.71
N GLY A 329 -6.17 26.92 -25.03
CA GLY A 329 -5.82 25.53 -25.19
C GLY A 329 -4.32 25.28 -24.99
N ALA A 330 -3.90 24.03 -25.10
CA ALA A 330 -2.51 23.63 -24.93
C ALA A 330 -1.60 23.97 -26.15
N ALA A 331 -2.15 24.42 -27.27
CA ALA A 331 -1.42 24.81 -28.49
C ALA A 331 -0.32 23.80 -28.89
N ASP A 332 -0.61 22.49 -28.80
CA ASP A 332 0.33 21.38 -29.06
C ASP A 332 1.57 21.34 -28.16
N VAL A 333 1.54 22.00 -27.01
CA VAL A 333 2.56 21.88 -25.97
C VAL A 333 2.19 20.71 -25.06
N TRP A 334 3.06 19.73 -24.99
CA TRP A 334 2.94 18.55 -24.11
C TRP A 334 3.99 18.64 -23.01
N PHE A 335 3.59 18.30 -21.79
CA PHE A 335 4.39 18.48 -20.59
C PHE A 335 4.45 17.21 -19.78
#